data_450888b820bf5f3fda9a808262283146
#
_entry.id   450888b820bf5f3fda9a808262283146
#
_cell.length_a   1.000
_cell.length_b   1.000
_cell.length_c   1.000
_cell.angle_alpha   90.00
_cell.angle_beta   90.00
_cell.angle_gamma   90.00
#
_symmetry.space_group_name_H-M   'P 1'
#
loop_
_entity.id
_entity.type
_entity.pdbx_description
1 polymer ?
#
loop_
_entity_poly.entity_id
_entity_poly.type
_entity_poly.pdbx_seq_one_letter_code
_entity_poly.pdbx_strand_id
1 'polypeptide(L)'
;MTAVTGMAARPFADSTDSLLRFAMRLDATLTGLAGLFIAAAADPISSVTGLSSIAEYGLGAFFVFYGAVVFILAAVPDLRRAGIGVIIANIVFTVAAVVVVAADALPLTGTGIAATLASGVYTAVIGYLQYLGVRRLPA
;
A
#
# COMPACT_ATOMS: atom_id res chain seq x y z
N MET A 1 3.58 -30.70 -35.05
CA MET A 1 4.38 -29.48 -35.19
C MET A 1 3.58 -28.20 -34.97
N THR A 2 2.31 -28.29 -34.88
CA THR A 2 1.43 -27.13 -34.63
C THR A 2 1.23 -26.75 -33.15
N ALA A 3 1.74 -27.60 -32.24
CA ALA A 3 1.56 -27.34 -30.79
C ALA A 3 2.53 -26.31 -30.20
N VAL A 4 3.59 -25.97 -30.93
CA VAL A 4 4.62 -25.04 -30.43
C VAL A 4 4.26 -23.57 -30.64
N THR A 5 3.42 -23.30 -31.63
CA THR A 5 3.02 -21.93 -31.95
C THR A 5 1.96 -21.34 -31.03
N GLY A 6 1.23 -22.17 -30.27
CA GLY A 6 0.22 -21.69 -29.33
C GLY A 6 0.76 -21.26 -27.96
N MET A 7 2.02 -21.59 -27.65
CA MET A 7 2.61 -21.26 -26.35
C MET A 7 3.44 -19.97 -26.34
N ALA A 8 3.74 -19.41 -27.50
CA ALA A 8 4.71 -18.32 -27.62
C ALA A 8 4.12 -16.92 -27.49
N ALA A 9 2.82 -16.76 -27.29
CA ALA A 9 2.19 -15.45 -27.40
C ALA A 9 1.00 -15.26 -26.45
N ARG A 10 1.16 -15.63 -25.17
CA ARG A 10 0.20 -15.14 -24.18
C ARG A 10 0.76 -13.83 -23.60
N PRO A 11 0.27 -12.70 -24.04
CA PRO A 11 0.63 -11.45 -23.42
C PRO A 11 0.19 -11.49 -21.95
N PHE A 12 0.97 -10.87 -21.11
CA PHE A 12 0.67 -10.72 -19.67
C PHE A 12 -0.76 -10.19 -19.40
N ALA A 13 -1.41 -9.60 -20.40
CA ALA A 13 -2.77 -9.09 -20.34
C ALA A 13 -3.86 -10.18 -20.14
N ASP A 14 -3.58 -11.44 -20.47
CA ASP A 14 -4.55 -12.54 -20.32
C ASP A 14 -4.44 -13.26 -18.97
N SER A 15 -3.49 -12.86 -18.12
CA SER A 15 -3.33 -13.41 -16.80
C SER A 15 -4.40 -12.83 -15.86
N THR A 16 -5.23 -13.69 -15.25
CA THR A 16 -6.29 -13.29 -14.31
C THR A 16 -5.75 -12.66 -13.03
N ASP A 17 -4.46 -12.85 -12.71
CA ASP A 17 -3.80 -12.32 -11.53
C ASP A 17 -2.97 -11.06 -11.77
N SER A 18 -2.88 -10.59 -13.02
CA SER A 18 -2.00 -9.47 -13.39
C SER A 18 -2.39 -8.17 -12.70
N LEU A 19 -3.68 -7.88 -12.58
CA LEU A 19 -4.16 -6.65 -11.92
C LEU A 19 -3.80 -6.66 -10.43
N LEU A 20 -4.04 -7.77 -9.74
CA LEU A 20 -3.74 -7.87 -8.31
C LEU A 20 -2.24 -7.76 -8.04
N ARG A 21 -1.40 -8.46 -8.80
CA ARG A 21 0.06 -8.36 -8.67
C ARG A 21 0.55 -6.94 -8.95
N PHE A 22 0.01 -6.30 -9.98
CA PHE A 22 0.33 -4.91 -10.28
C PHE A 22 -0.06 -3.98 -9.13
N ALA A 23 -1.30 -4.08 -8.63
CA ALA A 23 -1.80 -3.23 -7.55
C ALA A 23 -0.99 -3.42 -6.26
N MET A 24 -0.62 -4.65 -5.93
CA MET A 24 0.21 -4.94 -4.75
C MET A 24 1.63 -4.40 -4.91
N ARG A 25 2.24 -4.55 -6.09
CA ARG A 25 3.58 -4.00 -6.36
C ARG A 25 3.59 -2.48 -6.36
N LEU A 26 2.53 -1.87 -6.89
CA LEU A 26 2.36 -0.41 -6.86
C LEU A 26 2.26 0.09 -5.41
N ASP A 27 1.42 -0.54 -4.61
CA ASP A 27 1.27 -0.24 -3.19
C ASP A 27 2.60 -0.40 -2.44
N ALA A 28 3.26 -1.53 -2.62
CA ALA A 28 4.56 -1.81 -2.00
C ALA A 28 5.61 -0.76 -2.35
N THR A 29 5.69 -0.39 -3.62
CA THR A 29 6.68 0.57 -4.12
C THR A 29 6.38 1.97 -3.62
N LEU A 30 5.16 2.45 -3.76
CA LEU A 30 4.79 3.82 -3.33
C LEU A 30 4.88 3.96 -1.81
N THR A 31 4.37 3.00 -1.06
CA THR A 31 4.43 3.02 0.41
C THR A 31 5.86 2.89 0.91
N GLY A 32 6.65 1.99 0.32
CA GLY A 32 8.05 1.83 0.67
C GLY A 32 8.89 3.07 0.40
N LEU A 33 8.72 3.70 -0.77
CA LEU A 33 9.42 4.95 -1.11
C LEU A 33 8.98 6.11 -0.22
N ALA A 34 7.68 6.22 0.05
CA ALA A 34 7.16 7.21 1.00
C ALA A 34 7.77 7.00 2.40
N GLY A 35 7.88 5.75 2.84
CA GLY A 35 8.52 5.42 4.11
C GLY A 35 9.98 5.80 4.17
N LEU A 36 10.75 5.56 3.12
CA LEU A 36 12.15 5.99 3.03
C LEU A 36 12.26 7.51 3.11
N PHE A 37 11.41 8.23 2.39
CA PHE A 37 11.39 9.69 2.43
C PHE A 37 11.06 10.23 3.82
N ILE A 38 10.02 9.69 4.47
CA ILE A 38 9.60 10.11 5.81
C ILE A 38 10.72 9.84 6.82
N ALA A 39 11.34 8.66 6.79
CA ALA A 39 12.43 8.32 7.71
C ALA A 39 13.67 9.19 7.46
N ALA A 40 14.05 9.43 6.21
CA ALA A 40 15.22 10.23 5.86
C ALA A 40 15.04 11.71 6.18
N ALA A 41 13.81 12.22 6.10
CA ALA A 41 13.45 13.62 6.33
C ALA A 41 12.63 13.83 7.61
N ALA A 42 12.77 12.94 8.61
CA ALA A 42 11.95 12.94 9.82
C ALA A 42 11.95 14.30 10.55
N ASP A 43 13.10 14.95 10.68
CA ASP A 43 13.20 16.26 11.35
C ASP A 43 12.41 17.36 10.64
N PRO A 44 12.64 17.65 9.35
CA PRO A 44 11.85 18.67 8.66
C PRO A 44 10.36 18.29 8.55
N ILE A 45 10.02 17.02 8.39
CA ILE A 45 8.62 16.57 8.35
C ILE A 45 7.96 16.81 9.71
N SER A 46 8.61 16.46 10.80
CA SER A 46 8.16 16.72 12.18
C SER A 46 7.77 18.19 12.39
N SER A 47 8.57 19.11 11.87
CA SER A 47 8.33 20.55 12.02
C SER A 47 7.02 21.03 11.36
N VAL A 48 6.51 20.31 10.38
CA VAL A 48 5.30 20.69 9.65
C VAL A 48 4.07 19.85 10.01
N THR A 49 4.26 18.61 10.46
CA THR A 49 3.13 17.70 10.79
C THR A 49 2.65 17.77 12.21
N GLY A 50 3.52 18.20 13.14
CA GLY A 50 3.23 18.19 14.57
C GLY A 50 3.62 16.90 15.29
N LEU A 51 3.97 15.84 14.58
CA LEU A 51 4.54 14.63 15.18
C LEU A 51 6.00 14.84 15.56
N SER A 52 6.50 14.10 16.56
CA SER A 52 7.91 14.12 16.89
C SER A 52 8.76 13.49 15.78
N SER A 53 10.03 13.87 15.67
CA SER A 53 10.96 13.24 14.72
C SER A 53 11.06 11.73 14.93
N ILE A 54 11.03 11.27 16.19
CA ILE A 54 11.05 9.84 16.51
C ILE A 54 9.80 9.14 15.95
N ALA A 55 8.63 9.77 16.09
CA ALA A 55 7.38 9.23 15.55
C ALA A 55 7.41 9.18 14.01
N GLU A 56 7.91 10.22 13.36
CA GLU A 56 8.08 10.25 11.89
C GLU A 56 9.06 9.18 11.42
N TYR A 57 10.20 9.04 12.10
CA TYR A 57 11.16 8.00 11.77
C TYR A 57 10.55 6.60 11.92
N GLY A 58 9.83 6.35 13.02
CA GLY A 58 9.16 5.07 13.26
C GLY A 58 8.07 4.78 12.22
N LEU A 59 7.29 5.79 11.83
CA LEU A 59 6.27 5.67 10.79
C LEU A 59 6.91 5.35 9.43
N GLY A 60 7.98 6.05 9.09
CA GLY A 60 8.73 5.81 7.86
C GLY A 60 9.30 4.39 7.81
N ALA A 61 9.93 3.95 8.90
CA ALA A 61 10.47 2.59 9.02
C ALA A 61 9.37 1.52 8.90
N PHE A 62 8.21 1.75 9.50
CA PHE A 62 7.05 0.87 9.36
C PHE A 62 6.58 0.78 7.92
N PHE A 63 6.50 1.88 7.19
CA PHE A 63 6.09 1.89 5.79
C PHE A 63 7.10 1.18 4.88
N VAL A 64 8.39 1.29 5.16
CA VAL A 64 9.43 0.52 4.45
C VAL A 64 9.23 -0.97 4.68
N PHE A 65 9.03 -1.38 5.92
CA PHE A 65 8.79 -2.78 6.27
C PHE A 65 7.52 -3.31 5.60
N TYR A 66 6.42 -2.56 5.69
CA TYR A 66 5.16 -2.91 5.03
C TYR A 66 5.35 -3.07 3.52
N GLY A 67 6.02 -2.11 2.88
CA GLY A 67 6.30 -2.17 1.44
C GLY A 67 7.10 -3.41 1.06
N ALA A 68 8.13 -3.77 1.84
CA ALA A 68 8.92 -4.99 1.61
C ALA A 68 8.06 -6.25 1.74
N VAL A 69 7.22 -6.34 2.77
CA VAL A 69 6.32 -7.48 2.97
C VAL A 69 5.32 -7.62 1.82
N VAL A 70 4.66 -6.53 1.43
CA VAL A 70 3.67 -6.55 0.34
C VAL A 70 4.34 -6.90 -0.99
N PHE A 71 5.55 -6.42 -1.24
CA PHE A 71 6.30 -6.77 -2.45
C PHE A 71 6.58 -8.27 -2.53
N ILE A 72 6.96 -8.89 -1.41
CA ILE A 72 7.17 -10.34 -1.32
C ILE A 72 5.84 -11.07 -1.52
N LEU A 73 4.77 -10.63 -0.86
CA LEU A 73 3.45 -11.23 -0.99
C LEU A 73 2.89 -11.14 -2.42
N ALA A 74 3.27 -10.13 -3.18
CA ALA A 74 2.88 -10.01 -4.60
C ALA A 74 3.48 -11.11 -5.49
N ALA A 75 4.44 -11.89 -5.00
CA ALA A 75 5.12 -12.95 -5.72
C ALA A 75 4.69 -14.37 -5.30
N VAL A 76 3.89 -14.51 -4.23
CA VAL A 76 3.50 -15.84 -3.73
C VAL A 76 2.49 -16.54 -4.65
N PRO A 77 2.45 -17.89 -4.64
CA PRO A 77 1.48 -18.66 -5.45
C PRO A 77 0.02 -18.46 -5.00
N ASP A 78 -0.25 -18.45 -3.69
CA ASP A 78 -1.60 -18.21 -3.14
C ASP A 78 -1.88 -16.70 -3.04
N LEU A 79 -2.04 -16.10 -4.20
CA LEU A 79 -2.20 -14.65 -4.31
C LEU A 79 -3.52 -14.16 -3.73
N ARG A 80 -4.58 -14.97 -3.74
CA ARG A 80 -5.88 -14.60 -3.17
C ARG A 80 -5.77 -14.28 -1.69
N ARG A 81 -5.16 -15.16 -0.91
CA ARG A 81 -4.98 -14.94 0.55
C ARG A 81 -4.10 -13.73 0.82
N ALA A 82 -2.98 -13.64 0.11
CA ALA A 82 -2.09 -12.49 0.22
C ALA A 82 -2.82 -11.18 -0.12
N GLY A 83 -3.54 -11.13 -1.22
CA GLY A 83 -4.31 -9.97 -1.65
C GLY A 83 -5.39 -9.57 -0.64
N ILE A 84 -6.15 -10.51 -0.12
CA ILE A 84 -7.16 -10.24 0.92
C ILE A 84 -6.51 -9.66 2.17
N GLY A 85 -5.37 -10.21 2.61
CA GLY A 85 -4.64 -9.70 3.76
C GLY A 85 -4.19 -8.25 3.56
N VAL A 86 -3.67 -7.92 2.38
CA VAL A 86 -3.23 -6.56 2.05
C VAL A 86 -4.42 -5.59 1.95
N ILE A 87 -5.55 -6.02 1.38
CA ILE A 87 -6.79 -5.22 1.35
C ILE A 87 -7.24 -4.90 2.78
N ILE A 88 -7.27 -5.87 3.67
CA ILE A 88 -7.64 -5.67 5.08
C ILE A 88 -6.69 -4.66 5.73
N ALA A 89 -5.39 -4.78 5.52
CA ALA A 89 -4.40 -3.84 6.05
C ALA A 89 -4.66 -2.41 5.56
N ASN A 90 -4.96 -2.23 4.28
CA ASN A 90 -5.30 -0.92 3.71
C ASN A 90 -6.60 -0.34 4.30
N ILE A 91 -7.63 -1.17 4.48
CA ILE A 91 -8.89 -0.74 5.13
C ILE A 91 -8.63 -0.31 6.57
N VAL A 92 -7.89 -1.10 7.33
CA VAL A 92 -7.53 -0.79 8.72
C VAL A 92 -6.78 0.54 8.79
N PHE A 93 -5.83 0.76 7.89
CA PHE A 93 -5.08 2.01 7.84
C PHE A 93 -5.97 3.20 7.49
N THR A 94 -6.89 3.05 6.54
CA THR A 94 -7.86 4.10 6.18
C THR A 94 -8.72 4.48 7.40
N VAL A 95 -9.27 3.49 8.09
CA VAL A 95 -10.09 3.72 9.29
C VAL A 95 -9.26 4.37 10.39
N ALA A 96 -8.04 3.89 10.63
CA ALA A 96 -7.14 4.46 11.62
C ALA A 96 -6.81 5.93 11.33
N ALA A 97 -6.55 6.28 10.08
CA ALA A 97 -6.29 7.67 9.68
C ALA A 97 -7.49 8.59 10.00
N VAL A 98 -8.70 8.16 9.68
CA VAL A 98 -9.92 8.92 9.98
C VAL A 98 -10.14 9.03 11.49
N VAL A 99 -10.00 7.94 12.22
CA VAL A 99 -10.21 7.92 13.68
C VAL A 99 -9.20 8.81 14.40
N VAL A 100 -7.93 8.76 14.03
CA VAL A 100 -6.87 9.58 14.61
C VAL A 100 -7.18 11.07 14.47
N VAL A 101 -7.64 11.47 13.30
CA VAL A 101 -8.00 12.88 13.03
C VAL A 101 -9.30 13.25 13.75
N ALA A 102 -10.33 12.43 13.64
CA ALA A 102 -11.65 12.73 14.23
C ALA A 102 -11.61 12.78 15.76
N ALA A 103 -10.78 11.95 16.38
CA ALA A 103 -10.62 11.88 17.83
C ALA A 103 -9.58 12.86 18.39
N ASP A 104 -8.91 13.64 17.53
CA ASP A 104 -7.80 14.51 17.92
C ASP A 104 -6.75 13.77 18.76
N ALA A 105 -6.44 12.54 18.34
CA ALA A 105 -5.64 11.60 19.12
C ALA A 105 -4.14 11.93 19.11
N LEU A 106 -3.69 12.74 18.16
CA LEU A 106 -2.28 13.14 17.99
C LEU A 106 -2.19 14.65 17.81
N PRO A 107 -1.06 15.27 18.21
CA PRO A 107 -0.87 16.73 18.13
C PRO A 107 -0.57 17.19 16.70
N LEU A 108 -1.45 16.87 15.76
CA LEU A 108 -1.26 17.19 14.35
C LEU A 108 -1.52 18.67 14.06
N THR A 109 -0.67 19.26 13.25
CA THR A 109 -0.93 20.54 12.59
C THR A 109 -1.97 20.38 11.49
N GLY A 110 -2.43 21.50 10.88
CA GLY A 110 -3.26 21.43 9.68
C GLY A 110 -2.62 20.63 8.55
N THR A 111 -1.30 20.78 8.35
CA THR A 111 -0.54 19.99 7.37
C THR A 111 -0.51 18.51 7.76
N GLY A 112 -0.31 18.20 9.04
CA GLY A 112 -0.33 16.82 9.55
C GLY A 112 -1.70 16.17 9.37
N ILE A 113 -2.79 16.88 9.62
CA ILE A 113 -4.15 16.42 9.37
C ILE A 113 -4.36 16.13 7.88
N ALA A 114 -3.99 17.07 7.02
CA ALA A 114 -4.12 16.91 5.57
C ALA A 114 -3.31 15.69 5.05
N ALA A 115 -2.07 15.53 5.51
CA ALA A 115 -1.23 14.39 5.14
C ALA A 115 -1.82 13.05 5.63
N THR A 116 -2.34 13.02 6.86
CA THR A 116 -2.97 11.81 7.43
C THR A 116 -4.21 11.42 6.63
N LEU A 117 -5.11 12.37 6.34
CA LEU A 117 -6.30 12.10 5.55
C LEU A 117 -5.97 11.72 4.10
N ALA A 118 -4.97 12.36 3.48
CA ALA A 118 -4.49 12.00 2.15
C ALA A 118 -3.96 10.56 2.12
N SER A 119 -3.23 10.14 3.16
CA SER A 119 -2.79 8.75 3.31
C SER A 119 -3.96 7.77 3.41
N GLY A 120 -5.02 8.15 4.13
CA GLY A 120 -6.25 7.36 4.22
C GLY A 120 -6.97 7.23 2.89
N VAL A 121 -7.04 8.30 2.10
CA VAL A 121 -7.58 8.27 0.73
C VAL A 121 -6.75 7.35 -0.16
N TYR A 122 -5.44 7.47 -0.09
CA TYR A 122 -4.52 6.59 -0.84
C TYR A 122 -4.77 5.12 -0.52
N THR A 123 -4.83 4.75 0.77
CA THR A 123 -5.04 3.35 1.17
C THR A 123 -6.43 2.84 0.77
N ALA A 124 -7.46 3.69 0.80
CA ALA A 124 -8.80 3.35 0.31
C ALA A 124 -8.78 3.07 -1.21
N VAL A 125 -8.14 3.93 -2.00
CA VAL A 125 -8.07 3.79 -3.46
C VAL A 125 -7.26 2.56 -3.85
N ILE A 126 -6.07 2.37 -3.27
CA ILE A 126 -5.22 1.23 -3.60
C ILE A 126 -5.86 -0.09 -3.14
N GLY A 127 -6.49 -0.10 -1.96
CA GLY A 127 -7.25 -1.25 -1.46
C GLY A 127 -8.42 -1.62 -2.38
N TYR A 128 -9.11 -0.63 -2.92
CA TYR A 128 -10.17 -0.87 -3.91
C TYR A 128 -9.62 -1.47 -5.21
N LEU A 129 -8.49 -0.96 -5.70
CA LEU A 129 -7.83 -1.53 -6.88
C LEU A 129 -7.41 -2.98 -6.65
N GLN A 130 -6.88 -3.29 -5.47
CA GLN A 130 -6.54 -4.66 -5.06
C GLN A 130 -7.79 -5.54 -4.98
N TYR A 131 -8.89 -5.02 -4.45
CA TYR A 131 -10.17 -5.73 -4.42
C TYR A 131 -10.67 -6.09 -5.81
N LEU A 132 -10.60 -5.16 -6.76
CA LEU A 132 -10.93 -5.45 -8.17
C LEU A 132 -10.02 -6.55 -8.74
N GLY A 133 -8.76 -6.55 -8.35
CA GLY A 133 -7.80 -7.60 -8.72
C GLY A 133 -8.19 -8.97 -8.15
N VAL A 134 -8.60 -9.04 -6.89
CA VAL A 134 -9.08 -10.28 -6.27
C VAL A 134 -10.32 -10.81 -6.98
N ARG A 135 -11.24 -9.93 -7.36
CA ARG A 135 -12.46 -10.33 -8.09
C ARG A 135 -12.20 -10.96 -9.44
N ARG A 136 -11.06 -10.70 -10.04
CA ARG A 136 -10.66 -11.30 -11.32
C ARG A 136 -10.02 -12.67 -11.19
N LEU A 137 -9.67 -13.08 -9.97
CA LEU A 137 -9.10 -14.40 -9.74
C LEU A 137 -10.16 -15.48 -9.89
N PRO A 138 -9.78 -16.69 -10.36
CA PRO A 138 -10.67 -17.83 -10.38
C PRO A 138 -11.21 -18.13 -8.99
N ALA A 139 -12.43 -18.63 -8.93
CA ALA A 139 -13.07 -19.02 -7.68
C ALA A 139 -12.35 -20.21 -7.02
#